data_1e600f5d85d8fc7bc776ac16148e9a43
#
_entry.id   1e600f5d85d8fc7bc776ac16148e9a43
#
_cell.length_a   1.000
_cell.length_b   1.000
_cell.length_c   1.000
_cell.angle_alpha   90.00
_cell.angle_beta   90.00
_cell.angle_gamma   90.00
#
_symmetry.space_group_name_H-M   'P 1'
#
loop_
_entity.id
_entity.type
_entity.pdbx_description
1 polymer ?
#
loop_
_entity_poly.entity_id
_entity_poly.type
_entity_poly.pdbx_seq_one_letter_code
_entity_poly.pdbx_strand_id
1 'polypeptide(L)'
;ALGDVPVPDIKQLVDPALHGAWWLIPVMLTACLFNYALGEALLFHGYLMPRMQGAFGRFDWVWNGVVFGGYHLIRPLTIPSIMLTGMIWAYVSIRYRSSQIAIYTHAVDALFVMGLTIGVVTGALP
;
A
#
# COMPACT_ATOMS: atom_id res chain seq x y z
N ALA A 1 24.07 -13.97 5.80
CA ALA A 1 22.94 -14.78 6.11
C ALA A 1 21.60 -14.11 5.78
N LEU A 2 21.42 -13.65 4.53
CA LEU A 2 20.11 -13.21 3.99
C LEU A 2 19.42 -14.33 3.18
N GLY A 3 20.03 -15.55 3.18
CA GLY A 3 19.56 -16.67 2.36
C GLY A 3 18.36 -17.44 2.90
N ASP A 4 17.96 -17.19 4.14
CA ASP A 4 16.92 -17.98 4.80
C ASP A 4 15.63 -17.18 5.10
N VAL A 5 15.48 -15.98 4.50
CA VAL A 5 14.20 -15.25 4.59
C VAL A 5 13.26 -15.91 3.57
N PRO A 6 12.21 -16.63 4.03
CA PRO A 6 11.29 -17.27 3.11
C PRO A 6 10.61 -16.18 2.26
N VAL A 7 10.91 -16.17 0.97
CA VAL A 7 10.12 -15.38 0.02
C VAL A 7 8.74 -16.05 -0.01
N PRO A 8 7.66 -15.37 0.35
CA PRO A 8 6.34 -15.96 0.28
C PRO A 8 6.08 -16.42 -1.16
N ASP A 9 5.97 -17.72 -1.37
CA ASP A 9 5.50 -18.24 -2.64
C ASP A 9 4.05 -17.78 -2.82
N ILE A 10 3.73 -17.24 -4.00
CA ILE A 10 2.36 -16.85 -4.35
C ILE A 10 1.40 -18.02 -4.10
N LYS A 11 1.86 -19.26 -4.28
CA LYS A 11 1.08 -20.46 -3.96
C LYS A 11 0.75 -20.61 -2.48
N GLN A 12 1.53 -20.00 -1.57
CA GLN A 12 1.22 -20.00 -0.13
C GLN A 12 0.17 -18.95 0.24
N LEU A 13 -0.07 -17.97 -0.64
CA LEU A 13 -1.14 -16.98 -0.49
C LEU A 13 -2.50 -17.53 -0.94
N VAL A 14 -2.48 -18.63 -1.71
CA VAL A 14 -3.68 -19.29 -2.23
C VAL A 14 -3.90 -20.57 -1.42
N ASP A 15 -4.40 -20.41 -0.20
CA ASP A 15 -4.85 -21.54 0.60
C ASP A 15 -6.19 -22.03 0.05
N PRO A 16 -6.31 -23.30 -0.41
CA PRO A 16 -7.57 -23.87 -0.86
C PRO A 16 -8.70 -23.78 0.18
N ALA A 17 -8.35 -23.64 1.48
CA ALA A 17 -9.32 -23.40 2.54
C ALA A 17 -10.06 -22.07 2.41
N LEU A 18 -9.53 -21.14 1.62
CA LEU A 18 -10.17 -19.85 1.33
C LEU A 18 -11.17 -19.90 0.17
N HIS A 19 -11.24 -21.02 -0.57
CA HIS A 19 -12.24 -21.19 -1.60
C HIS A 19 -13.65 -21.19 -0.97
N GLY A 20 -14.53 -20.35 -1.48
CA GLY A 20 -15.87 -20.17 -0.93
C GLY A 20 -15.92 -19.31 0.36
N ALA A 21 -14.82 -18.74 0.81
CA ALA A 21 -14.77 -17.86 1.98
C ALA A 21 -15.28 -16.46 1.64
N TRP A 22 -16.54 -16.33 1.25
CA TRP A 22 -17.16 -15.07 0.80
C TRP A 22 -17.12 -13.94 1.83
N TRP A 23 -16.97 -14.27 3.11
CA TRP A 23 -16.77 -13.29 4.17
C TRP A 23 -15.48 -12.45 4.03
N LEU A 24 -14.48 -12.96 3.29
CA LEU A 24 -13.26 -12.21 3.00
C LEU A 24 -13.53 -10.96 2.17
N ILE A 25 -14.52 -10.98 1.28
CA ILE A 25 -14.82 -9.84 0.40
C ILE A 25 -15.19 -8.60 1.20
N PRO A 26 -16.20 -8.61 2.11
CA PRO A 26 -16.50 -7.42 2.90
C PRO A 26 -15.37 -7.02 3.85
N VAL A 27 -14.61 -7.97 4.40
CA VAL A 27 -13.44 -7.67 5.25
C VAL A 27 -12.36 -6.94 4.44
N MET A 28 -12.01 -7.47 3.26
CA MET A 28 -10.99 -6.85 2.40
C MET A 28 -11.46 -5.51 1.83
N LEU A 29 -12.75 -5.39 1.47
CA LEU A 29 -13.31 -4.11 1.03
C LEU A 29 -13.19 -3.05 2.12
N THR A 30 -13.52 -3.41 3.36
CA THR A 30 -13.37 -2.52 4.51
C THR A 30 -11.91 -2.13 4.73
N ALA A 31 -10.99 -3.10 4.70
CA ALA A 31 -9.55 -2.85 4.82
C ALA A 31 -9.04 -1.94 3.70
N CYS A 32 -9.43 -2.18 2.45
CA CYS A 32 -9.05 -1.35 1.31
C CYS A 32 -9.55 0.09 1.46
N LEU A 33 -10.81 0.27 1.88
CA LEU A 33 -11.38 1.59 2.06
C LEU A 33 -10.72 2.37 3.21
N PHE A 34 -10.65 1.75 4.39
CA PHE A 34 -10.20 2.46 5.59
C PHE A 34 -8.68 2.49 5.75
N ASN A 35 -7.96 1.45 5.35
CA ASN A 35 -6.51 1.43 5.46
C ASN A 35 -5.84 2.13 4.28
N TYR A 36 -6.07 1.66 3.05
CA TYR A 36 -5.37 2.22 1.89
C TYR A 36 -5.86 3.63 1.52
N ALA A 37 -7.17 3.78 1.20
CA ALA A 37 -7.66 5.02 0.65
C ALA A 37 -7.76 6.14 1.69
N LEU A 38 -8.36 5.87 2.85
CA LEU A 38 -8.58 6.88 3.88
C LEU A 38 -7.43 6.95 4.89
N GLY A 39 -6.86 5.81 5.29
CA GLY A 39 -5.78 5.76 6.26
C GLY A 39 -4.46 6.27 5.68
N GLU A 40 -3.85 5.47 4.83
CA GLU A 40 -2.49 5.74 4.35
C GLU A 40 -2.41 6.97 3.45
N ALA A 41 -3.29 7.09 2.45
CA ALA A 41 -3.25 8.21 1.53
C ALA A 41 -3.50 9.55 2.22
N LEU A 42 -4.50 9.62 3.11
CA LEU A 42 -4.78 10.86 3.85
C LEU A 42 -3.72 11.14 4.90
N LEU A 43 -3.23 10.13 5.63
CA LEU A 43 -2.23 10.32 6.66
C LEU A 43 -0.91 10.82 6.07
N PHE A 44 -0.34 10.11 5.10
CA PHE A 44 0.99 10.42 4.57
C PHE A 44 0.99 11.57 3.57
N HIS A 45 0.01 11.63 2.68
CA HIS A 45 -0.01 12.63 1.60
C HIS A 45 -0.97 13.79 1.86
N GLY A 46 -2.06 13.57 2.62
CA GLY A 46 -3.02 14.62 2.97
C GLY A 46 -2.63 15.39 4.23
N TYR A 47 -2.13 14.72 5.26
CA TYR A 47 -1.84 15.33 6.55
C TYR A 47 -0.34 15.58 6.79
N LEU A 48 0.48 14.53 6.66
CA LEU A 48 1.90 14.59 6.99
C LEU A 48 2.68 15.41 5.97
N MET A 49 2.47 15.17 4.68
CA MET A 49 3.23 15.82 3.61
C MET A 49 3.14 17.36 3.66
N PRO A 50 1.95 18.00 3.79
CA PRO A 50 1.86 19.45 3.93
C PRO A 50 2.61 19.99 5.15
N ARG A 51 2.68 19.23 6.24
CA ARG A 51 3.38 19.64 7.47
C ARG A 51 4.88 19.44 7.40
N MET A 52 5.36 18.59 6.53
CA MET A 52 6.78 18.40 6.27
C MET A 52 7.36 19.46 5.33
N GLN A 53 6.52 20.25 4.66
CA GLN A 53 7.00 21.23 3.69
C GLN A 53 8.02 22.20 4.31
N GLY A 54 9.23 22.19 3.74
CA GLY A 54 10.35 23.02 4.20
C GLY A 54 11.20 22.40 5.30
N ALA A 55 10.77 21.33 5.96
CA ALA A 55 11.53 20.68 7.03
C ALA A 55 12.83 20.05 6.53
N PHE A 56 12.81 19.48 5.32
CA PHE A 56 13.96 18.86 4.65
C PHE A 56 14.27 19.53 3.29
N GLY A 57 13.75 20.75 3.08
CA GLY A 57 13.91 21.52 1.87
C GLY A 57 13.35 20.78 0.65
N ARG A 58 14.14 20.71 -0.44
CA ARG A 58 13.72 20.05 -1.69
C ARG A 58 13.54 18.52 -1.57
N PHE A 59 13.89 17.92 -0.43
CA PHE A 59 13.83 16.47 -0.19
C PHE A 59 12.66 16.05 0.69
N ASP A 60 11.69 16.93 0.98
CA ASP A 60 10.52 16.61 1.79
C ASP A 60 9.79 15.35 1.28
N TRP A 61 9.64 15.21 -0.04
CA TRP A 61 9.02 14.05 -0.68
C TRP A 61 9.81 12.76 -0.47
N VAL A 62 11.15 12.84 -0.41
CA VAL A 62 12.02 11.68 -0.13
C VAL A 62 11.77 11.20 1.29
N TRP A 63 11.81 12.11 2.25
CA TRP A 63 11.59 11.77 3.65
C TRP A 63 10.17 11.28 3.94
N ASN A 64 9.17 11.81 3.25
CA ASN A 64 7.82 11.29 3.33
C ASN A 64 7.75 9.83 2.88
N GLY A 65 8.39 9.48 1.76
CA GLY A 65 8.49 8.10 1.28
C GLY A 65 9.27 7.20 2.24
N VAL A 66 10.35 7.70 2.88
CA VAL A 66 11.10 6.95 3.91
C VAL A 66 10.19 6.62 5.10
N VAL A 67 9.44 7.60 5.60
CA VAL A 67 8.50 7.40 6.71
C VAL A 67 7.38 6.44 6.32
N PHE A 68 6.86 6.57 5.09
CA PHE A 68 5.85 5.65 4.56
C PHE A 68 6.36 4.21 4.48
N GLY A 69 7.57 3.99 3.96
CA GLY A 69 8.19 2.67 3.95
C GLY A 69 8.47 2.14 5.36
N GLY A 70 8.91 3.01 6.28
CA GLY A 70 9.13 2.66 7.68
C GLY A 70 7.85 2.22 8.41
N TYR A 71 6.69 2.71 8.02
CA TYR A 71 5.40 2.25 8.53
C TYR A 71 5.13 0.76 8.21
N HIS A 72 5.76 0.23 7.17
CA HIS A 72 5.58 -1.15 6.71
C HIS A 72 6.61 -2.16 7.27
N LEU A 73 7.11 -1.95 8.48
CA LEU A 73 8.12 -2.81 9.13
C LEU A 73 7.73 -4.30 9.23
N ILE A 74 6.43 -4.60 9.22
CA ILE A 74 5.92 -5.98 9.24
C ILE A 74 6.28 -6.74 7.95
N ARG A 75 6.63 -6.02 6.86
CA ARG A 75 6.98 -6.59 5.55
C ARG A 75 8.35 -6.08 5.09
N PRO A 76 9.45 -6.46 5.76
CA PRO A 76 10.77 -5.85 5.56
C PRO A 76 11.29 -5.94 4.13
N LEU A 77 10.99 -7.02 3.41
CA LEU A 77 11.44 -7.20 2.02
C LEU A 77 10.76 -6.25 1.03
N THR A 78 9.58 -5.72 1.36
CA THR A 78 8.84 -4.79 0.51
C THR A 78 9.14 -3.33 0.83
N ILE A 79 9.84 -3.04 1.94
CA ILE A 79 10.15 -1.67 2.36
C ILE A 79 10.80 -0.84 1.24
N PRO A 80 11.83 -1.31 0.53
CA PRO A 80 12.47 -0.49 -0.51
C PRO A 80 11.51 -0.09 -1.64
N SER A 81 10.65 -1.00 -2.07
CA SER A 81 9.66 -0.72 -3.12
C SER A 81 8.56 0.23 -2.62
N ILE A 82 8.10 0.03 -1.38
CA ILE A 82 7.10 0.89 -0.75
C ILE A 82 7.66 2.31 -0.52
N MET A 83 8.91 2.43 -0.09
CA MET A 83 9.59 3.73 0.04
C MET A 83 9.63 4.47 -1.30
N LEU A 84 10.04 3.78 -2.36
CA LEU A 84 10.12 4.36 -3.70
C LEU A 84 8.73 4.81 -4.19
N THR A 85 7.73 3.98 -4.03
CA THR A 85 6.34 4.31 -4.37
C THR A 85 5.83 5.51 -3.57
N GLY A 86 6.07 5.53 -2.26
CA GLY A 86 5.73 6.65 -1.38
C GLY A 86 6.43 7.95 -1.78
N MET A 87 7.70 7.89 -2.21
CA MET A 87 8.43 9.04 -2.74
C MET A 87 7.77 9.59 -4.00
N ILE A 88 7.40 8.72 -4.94
CA ILE A 88 6.73 9.12 -6.19
C ILE A 88 5.39 9.79 -5.88
N TRP A 89 4.58 9.20 -5.01
CA TRP A 89 3.28 9.76 -4.62
C TRP A 89 3.42 11.09 -3.88
N ALA A 90 4.38 11.20 -2.96
CA ALA A 90 4.67 12.45 -2.27
C ALA A 90 5.12 13.54 -3.25
N TYR A 91 6.03 13.22 -4.19
CA TYR A 91 6.49 14.14 -5.20
C TYR A 91 5.34 14.67 -6.06
N VAL A 92 4.49 13.76 -6.56
CA VAL A 92 3.34 14.13 -7.39
C VAL A 92 2.33 14.95 -6.59
N SER A 93 2.07 14.58 -5.33
CA SER A 93 1.18 15.33 -4.44
C SER A 93 1.65 16.76 -4.21
N ILE A 94 2.96 16.99 -4.00
CA ILE A 94 3.55 18.32 -3.90
C ILE A 94 3.42 19.07 -5.23
N ARG A 95 3.81 18.42 -6.33
CA ARG A 95 3.88 19.04 -7.65
C ARG A 95 2.53 19.56 -8.11
N TYR A 96 1.47 18.84 -7.82
CA TYR A 96 0.09 19.19 -8.19
C TYR A 96 -0.73 19.78 -7.05
N ARG A 97 -0.14 19.93 -5.85
CA ARG A 97 -0.81 20.44 -4.65
C ARG A 97 -2.12 19.72 -4.36
N SER A 98 -2.13 18.42 -4.55
CA SER A 98 -3.32 17.59 -4.41
C SER A 98 -3.00 16.23 -3.81
N SER A 99 -3.62 15.91 -2.67
CA SER A 99 -3.59 14.57 -2.09
C SER A 99 -4.52 13.59 -2.82
N GLN A 100 -5.41 14.07 -3.68
CA GLN A 100 -6.36 13.22 -4.41
C GLN A 100 -5.64 12.21 -5.31
N ILE A 101 -4.47 12.59 -5.87
CA ILE A 101 -3.68 11.69 -6.71
C ILE A 101 -3.24 10.48 -5.91
N ALA A 102 -2.76 10.68 -4.68
CA ALA A 102 -2.39 9.58 -3.80
C ALA A 102 -3.61 8.69 -3.45
N ILE A 103 -4.78 9.29 -3.21
CA ILE A 103 -6.02 8.54 -2.96
C ILE A 103 -6.39 7.68 -4.18
N TYR A 104 -6.31 8.23 -5.40
CA TYR A 104 -6.64 7.49 -6.62
C TYR A 104 -5.66 6.34 -6.89
N THR A 105 -4.37 6.55 -6.66
CA THR A 105 -3.37 5.49 -6.82
C THR A 105 -3.57 4.36 -5.81
N HIS A 106 -3.83 4.69 -4.55
CA HIS A 106 -4.20 3.68 -3.54
C HIS A 106 -5.52 2.97 -3.87
N ALA A 107 -6.48 3.67 -4.47
CA ALA A 107 -7.72 3.03 -4.92
C ALA A 107 -7.47 2.01 -6.05
N VAL A 108 -6.54 2.29 -6.97
CA VAL A 108 -6.13 1.33 -8.00
C VAL A 108 -5.47 0.10 -7.39
N ASP A 109 -4.56 0.29 -6.42
CA ASP A 109 -3.95 -0.82 -5.68
C ASP A 109 -5.00 -1.65 -4.93
N ALA A 110 -5.98 -0.98 -4.32
CA ALA A 110 -7.10 -1.64 -3.64
C ALA A 110 -7.96 -2.49 -4.60
N LEU A 111 -8.21 -2.00 -5.82
CA LEU A 111 -8.92 -2.78 -6.85
C LEU A 111 -8.15 -4.02 -7.26
N PHE A 112 -6.81 -3.91 -7.37
CA PHE A 112 -5.96 -5.06 -7.67
C PHE A 112 -6.03 -6.11 -6.54
N VAL A 113 -5.88 -5.69 -5.28
CA VAL A 113 -5.98 -6.57 -4.11
C VAL A 113 -7.37 -7.22 -4.04
N MET A 114 -8.43 -6.47 -4.32
CA MET A 114 -9.80 -6.99 -4.36
C MET A 114 -9.97 -8.03 -5.47
N GLY A 115 -9.41 -7.79 -6.66
CA GLY A 115 -9.41 -8.75 -7.77
C GLY A 115 -8.74 -10.06 -7.39
N LEU A 116 -7.58 -10.00 -6.72
CA LEU A 116 -6.90 -11.19 -6.19
C LEU A 116 -7.77 -11.92 -5.16
N THR A 117 -8.39 -11.19 -4.23
CA THR A 117 -9.28 -11.77 -3.22
C THR A 117 -10.45 -12.51 -3.86
N ILE A 118 -11.09 -11.90 -4.86
CA ILE A 118 -12.18 -12.54 -5.61
C ILE A 118 -11.65 -13.80 -6.33
N GLY A 119 -10.48 -13.70 -6.96
CA GLY A 119 -9.86 -14.85 -7.64
C GLY A 119 -9.60 -16.04 -6.70
N VAL A 120 -9.13 -15.78 -5.48
CA VAL A 120 -8.93 -16.79 -4.44
C VAL A 120 -10.26 -17.38 -3.98
N VAL A 121 -11.22 -16.52 -3.59
CA VAL A 121 -12.52 -16.99 -3.08
C VAL A 121 -13.31 -17.80 -4.10
N THR A 122 -13.22 -17.45 -5.38
CA THR A 122 -13.89 -18.18 -6.46
C THR A 122 -13.12 -19.42 -6.94
N GLY A 123 -11.88 -19.62 -6.47
CA GLY A 123 -11.02 -20.69 -6.98
C GLY A 123 -10.52 -20.46 -8.42
N ALA A 124 -10.62 -19.24 -8.94
CA ALA A 124 -10.09 -18.87 -10.25
C ALA A 124 -8.56 -18.69 -10.24
N LEU A 125 -7.97 -18.46 -9.08
CA LEU A 125 -6.53 -18.49 -8.85
C LEU A 125 -6.15 -19.85 -8.26
N PRO A 126 -5.13 -20.52 -8.84
CA PRO A 126 -4.69 -21.84 -8.38
C PRO A 126 -4.05 -21.79 -6.99
#